data_653d538f7f46cfa2d6275d390664a92b
#
_entry.id   653d538f7f46cfa2d6275d390664a92b
#
_cell.length_a   1.000
_cell.length_b   1.000
_cell.length_c   1.000
_cell.angle_alpha   90.00
_cell.angle_beta   90.00
_cell.angle_gamma   90.00
#
_symmetry.space_group_name_H-M   'P 1'
#
loop_
_entity.id
_entity.type
_entity.pdbx_description
1 polymer ?
#
loop_
_entity_poly.entity_id
_entity_poly.type
_entity_poly.pdbx_seq_one_letter_code
_entity_poly.pdbx_strand_id
1 'polypeptide(L)'
;MPPWESQKMKGPTLIIGVIGLIVGLMIGIFAIPGSETTVSVDGEEATTSNQPEVEPIRWKMASSFAGNLVQLGDQGHLIEERVGTLSGGTMELKFFEPGALVPPLEIFDAVSTGSVNAGWTAAGYWAGKVPALQFFTAVPFGPNAGEGLAWMYYGGGLELMQEIYARHNIYSQPCNLISPEGSGWFRKEINSLEDFRGLKMRFFGLGAKVMEKLGVSTQLLAGGDIFPALELGTIDATEFSMPAIDLDLGFYQVAKHYYFPGWHQPMSMGELMINLDNWKSLTSTQQEIINAVCKESLLRGLAQGEAIQFPALQELQSKGVTLHRWSPEILAALKTAWDEVVSAEAAADEDFRRVWESLQEFRKGYKIWGDLGYLD
;
A
#
# COMPACT_ATOMS: atom_id res chain seq x y z
N MET A 1 -29.42 -4.73 -23.20
CA MET A 1 -30.01 -5.81 -22.37
C MET A 1 -30.11 -7.06 -23.24
N PRO A 2 -29.45 -8.15 -22.88
CA PRO A 2 -29.99 -9.48 -23.09
C PRO A 2 -30.16 -10.20 -21.76
N PRO A 3 -31.24 -10.99 -21.60
CA PRO A 3 -31.57 -11.62 -20.34
C PRO A 3 -30.84 -12.96 -20.17
N TRP A 4 -30.34 -13.22 -18.95
CA TRP A 4 -29.88 -14.53 -18.51
C TRP A 4 -31.09 -15.36 -18.13
N GLU A 5 -31.49 -16.30 -18.98
CA GLU A 5 -32.44 -17.34 -18.61
C GLU A 5 -31.74 -18.43 -17.77
N SER A 6 -32.24 -18.60 -16.54
CA SER A 6 -31.89 -19.70 -15.66
C SER A 6 -32.43 -21.01 -16.21
N GLN A 7 -31.56 -21.88 -16.73
CA GLN A 7 -31.94 -23.29 -17.00
C GLN A 7 -32.04 -24.05 -15.69
N LYS A 8 -33.27 -24.38 -15.30
CA LYS A 8 -33.58 -25.32 -14.25
C LYS A 8 -33.24 -26.75 -14.76
N MET A 9 -32.18 -27.34 -14.26
CA MET A 9 -31.92 -28.77 -14.42
C MET A 9 -32.99 -29.57 -13.65
N LYS A 10 -33.85 -30.28 -14.35
CA LYS A 10 -34.79 -31.23 -13.79
C LYS A 10 -34.04 -32.53 -13.51
N GLY A 11 -34.07 -33.00 -12.24
CA GLY A 11 -33.46 -34.27 -11.83
C GLY A 11 -34.16 -35.49 -12.37
N PRO A 12 -33.38 -36.58 -12.56
CA PRO A 12 -33.35 -37.67 -11.59
C PRO A 12 -31.95 -38.18 -11.20
N THR A 13 -30.92 -37.52 -11.62
CA THR A 13 -29.52 -37.99 -11.41
C THR A 13 -29.05 -37.87 -9.97
N LEU A 14 -29.64 -37.00 -9.14
CA LEU A 14 -29.22 -36.79 -7.74
C LEU A 14 -29.66 -37.96 -6.81
N ILE A 15 -30.80 -38.61 -7.12
CA ILE A 15 -31.35 -39.71 -6.28
C ILE A 15 -30.50 -40.97 -6.41
N ILE A 16 -29.96 -41.26 -7.58
CA ILE A 16 -29.13 -42.44 -7.84
C ILE A 16 -27.77 -42.34 -7.14
N GLY A 17 -27.20 -41.14 -7.05
CA GLY A 17 -25.91 -40.90 -6.37
C GLY A 17 -25.98 -41.14 -4.85
N VAL A 18 -27.07 -40.73 -4.20
CA VAL A 18 -27.24 -40.86 -2.74
C VAL A 18 -27.52 -42.34 -2.37
N ILE A 19 -28.29 -43.07 -3.16
CA ILE A 19 -28.55 -44.48 -2.92
C ILE A 19 -27.27 -45.33 -3.10
N GLY A 20 -26.42 -45.02 -4.10
CA GLY A 20 -25.14 -45.70 -4.29
C GLY A 20 -24.18 -45.52 -3.12
N LEU A 21 -24.16 -44.35 -2.48
CA LEU A 21 -23.30 -44.04 -1.34
C LEU A 21 -23.75 -44.77 -0.06
N ILE A 22 -25.07 -44.85 0.18
CA ILE A 22 -25.64 -45.57 1.34
C ILE A 22 -25.45 -47.09 1.21
N VAL A 23 -25.61 -47.66 0.03
CA VAL A 23 -25.38 -49.10 -0.22
C VAL A 23 -23.91 -49.45 -0.12
N GLY A 24 -23.00 -48.59 -0.61
CA GLY A 24 -21.55 -48.79 -0.47
C GLY A 24 -21.10 -48.77 1.00
N LEU A 25 -21.66 -47.88 1.83
CA LEU A 25 -21.35 -47.79 3.25
C LEU A 25 -21.87 -49.00 4.05
N MET A 26 -23.05 -49.51 3.70
CA MET A 26 -23.64 -50.69 4.36
C MET A 26 -22.86 -51.99 4.01
N ILE A 27 -22.36 -52.17 2.81
CA ILE A 27 -21.58 -53.34 2.42
C ILE A 27 -20.18 -53.29 3.06
N GLY A 28 -19.60 -52.13 3.25
CA GLY A 28 -18.29 -51.95 3.92
C GLY A 28 -18.30 -52.34 5.41
N ILE A 29 -19.44 -52.23 6.09
CA ILE A 29 -19.55 -52.53 7.52
C ILE A 29 -19.72 -54.07 7.79
N PHE A 30 -20.21 -54.83 6.83
CA PHE A 30 -20.46 -56.26 7.00
C PHE A 30 -19.35 -57.19 6.47
N ALA A 31 -18.26 -56.67 5.91
CA ALA A 31 -17.22 -57.49 5.26
C ALA A 31 -15.92 -57.64 6.09
N ILE A 32 -15.89 -57.27 7.36
CA ILE A 32 -14.73 -57.47 8.23
C ILE A 32 -14.97 -58.69 9.12
N PRO A 33 -14.23 -59.80 8.94
CA PRO A 33 -14.31 -60.94 9.89
C PRO A 33 -13.67 -60.48 11.22
N GLY A 34 -14.41 -60.60 12.30
CA GLY A 34 -13.91 -60.36 13.63
C GLY A 34 -12.81 -61.34 14.01
N SER A 35 -11.58 -60.91 14.12
CA SER A 35 -10.56 -61.56 14.92
C SER A 35 -10.40 -60.76 16.20
N GLU A 36 -10.87 -61.28 17.31
CA GLU A 36 -10.53 -60.81 18.62
C GLU A 36 -9.03 -61.05 18.88
N THR A 37 -8.23 -60.02 18.61
CA THR A 37 -6.87 -59.98 19.12
C THR A 37 -6.90 -58.99 20.29
N THR A 38 -6.87 -59.52 21.49
CA THR A 38 -6.60 -58.75 22.70
C THR A 38 -5.18 -58.24 22.62
N VAL A 39 -5.03 -56.98 22.17
CA VAL A 39 -3.76 -56.24 22.31
C VAL A 39 -3.79 -55.60 23.70
N SER A 40 -2.97 -56.12 24.60
CA SER A 40 -2.62 -55.43 25.82
C SER A 40 -1.89 -54.13 25.42
N VAL A 41 -2.52 -53.00 25.58
CA VAL A 41 -1.88 -51.67 25.45
C VAL A 41 -1.14 -51.45 26.75
N ASP A 42 0.14 -51.83 26.77
CA ASP A 42 1.09 -51.23 27.73
C ASP A 42 1.12 -49.74 27.46
N GLY A 43 0.92 -48.97 28.54
CA GLY A 43 0.83 -47.49 28.46
C GLY A 43 2.11 -46.90 27.84
N GLU A 44 2.04 -46.58 26.58
CA GLU A 44 2.90 -45.54 26.02
C GLU A 44 2.35 -44.22 26.58
N GLU A 45 3.08 -43.66 27.55
CA GLU A 45 2.95 -42.27 27.93
C GLU A 45 2.96 -41.44 26.63
N ALA A 46 1.85 -40.74 26.39
CA ALA A 46 1.80 -39.73 25.35
C ALA A 46 2.95 -38.78 25.63
N THR A 47 4.02 -38.90 24.89
CA THR A 47 5.06 -37.87 24.83
C THR A 47 4.37 -36.62 24.33
N THR A 48 3.88 -35.81 25.25
CA THR A 48 3.61 -34.41 25.01
C THR A 48 4.92 -33.85 24.43
N SER A 49 4.90 -33.61 23.13
CA SER A 49 5.98 -32.86 22.47
C SER A 49 6.02 -31.53 23.21
N ASN A 50 7.01 -31.35 24.10
CA ASN A 50 7.41 -30.05 24.60
C ASN A 50 7.98 -29.27 23.41
N GLN A 51 7.11 -28.81 22.51
CA GLN A 51 7.47 -27.65 21.71
C GLN A 51 7.63 -26.52 22.70
N PRO A 52 8.77 -25.82 22.70
CA PRO A 52 8.92 -24.66 23.56
C PRO A 52 7.74 -23.74 23.31
N GLU A 53 7.02 -23.39 24.36
CA GLU A 53 5.89 -22.45 24.30
C GLU A 53 6.50 -21.12 23.83
N VAL A 54 6.30 -20.80 22.55
CA VAL A 54 6.78 -19.55 21.96
C VAL A 54 5.98 -18.42 22.60
N GLU A 55 6.61 -17.57 23.37
CA GLU A 55 5.92 -16.41 23.96
C GLU A 55 5.22 -15.60 22.86
N PRO A 56 3.93 -15.28 23.04
CA PRO A 56 3.17 -14.57 22.03
C PRO A 56 3.73 -13.16 21.83
N ILE A 57 3.94 -12.79 20.58
CA ILE A 57 4.37 -11.46 20.19
C ILE A 57 3.16 -10.53 20.24
N ARG A 58 3.31 -9.38 20.91
CA ARG A 58 2.32 -8.33 21.03
C ARG A 58 2.95 -6.99 20.67
N TRP A 59 2.83 -6.59 19.41
CA TRP A 59 3.43 -5.36 18.89
C TRP A 59 2.38 -4.27 18.66
N LYS A 60 2.79 -3.05 18.94
CA LYS A 60 2.02 -1.83 18.64
C LYS A 60 2.45 -1.32 17.28
N MET A 61 1.48 -1.18 16.37
CA MET A 61 1.67 -0.63 15.03
C MET A 61 0.98 0.74 14.95
N ALA A 62 1.77 1.81 14.98
CA ALA A 62 1.28 3.18 14.80
C ALA A 62 0.94 3.44 13.34
N SER A 63 -0.21 4.05 13.05
CA SER A 63 -0.62 4.33 11.67
C SER A 63 -0.52 5.82 11.33
N SER A 64 -0.12 6.11 10.09
CA SER A 64 -0.27 7.44 9.48
C SER A 64 -1.67 7.67 8.89
N PHE A 65 -2.49 6.62 8.77
CA PHE A 65 -3.77 6.63 8.08
C PHE A 65 -4.88 6.21 9.04
N ALA A 66 -6.00 6.95 9.00
CA ALA A 66 -7.18 6.60 9.80
C ALA A 66 -7.74 5.23 9.38
N GLY A 67 -8.11 4.40 10.36
CA GLY A 67 -8.50 3.02 10.14
C GLY A 67 -9.69 2.81 9.21
N ASN A 68 -10.56 3.82 9.10
CA ASN A 68 -11.72 3.79 8.20
C ASN A 68 -11.43 4.22 6.75
N LEU A 69 -10.22 4.71 6.44
CA LEU A 69 -9.89 5.06 5.07
C LEU A 69 -9.70 3.82 4.21
N VAL A 70 -10.48 3.73 3.14
CA VAL A 70 -10.33 2.68 2.13
C VAL A 70 -8.92 2.67 1.56
N GLN A 71 -8.38 1.52 1.25
CA GLN A 71 -7.02 1.34 0.69
C GLN A 71 -5.85 1.70 1.61
N LEU A 72 -6.07 2.48 2.65
CA LEU A 72 -5.03 2.94 3.58
C LEU A 72 -5.23 2.35 4.97
N GLY A 73 -6.29 2.74 5.66
CA GLY A 73 -6.58 2.26 7.02
C GLY A 73 -7.05 0.81 7.03
N ASP A 74 -7.93 0.45 6.11
CA ASP A 74 -8.45 -0.92 5.98
C ASP A 74 -7.36 -1.96 5.69
N GLN A 75 -6.31 -1.58 4.95
CA GLN A 75 -5.14 -2.44 4.73
C GLN A 75 -4.30 -2.62 6.01
N GLY A 76 -4.21 -1.59 6.86
CA GLY A 76 -3.58 -1.71 8.18
C GLY A 76 -4.31 -2.72 9.09
N HIS A 77 -5.64 -2.68 9.10
CA HIS A 77 -6.47 -3.68 9.81
C HIS A 77 -6.36 -5.07 9.18
N LEU A 78 -6.26 -5.16 7.85
CA LEU A 78 -5.99 -6.44 7.18
C LEU A 78 -4.68 -7.06 7.67
N ILE A 79 -3.62 -6.28 7.79
CA ILE A 79 -2.32 -6.78 8.29
C ILE A 79 -2.46 -7.30 9.71
N GLU A 80 -3.12 -6.56 10.61
CA GLU A 80 -3.43 -6.99 11.98
C GLU A 80 -4.15 -8.35 11.98
N GLU A 81 -5.23 -8.47 11.23
CA GLU A 81 -6.06 -9.68 11.14
C GLU A 81 -5.28 -10.87 10.55
N ARG A 82 -4.59 -10.65 9.43
CA ARG A 82 -3.91 -11.73 8.70
C ARG A 82 -2.69 -12.27 9.43
N VAL A 83 -1.90 -11.38 10.06
CA VAL A 83 -0.77 -11.82 10.90
C VAL A 83 -1.28 -12.66 12.07
N GLY A 84 -2.34 -12.21 12.77
CA GLY A 84 -2.97 -12.98 13.84
C GLY A 84 -3.46 -14.34 13.38
N THR A 85 -4.18 -14.39 12.25
CA THR A 85 -4.74 -15.62 11.70
C THR A 85 -3.67 -16.61 11.26
N LEU A 86 -2.68 -16.17 10.46
CA LEU A 86 -1.65 -17.04 9.91
C LEU A 86 -0.66 -17.54 10.97
N SER A 87 -0.48 -16.78 12.05
CA SER A 87 0.37 -17.19 13.18
C SER A 87 -0.37 -18.08 14.19
N GLY A 88 -1.66 -18.40 13.98
CA GLY A 88 -2.46 -19.10 14.96
C GLY A 88 -2.63 -18.35 16.29
N GLY A 89 -2.59 -16.99 16.25
CA GLY A 89 -2.72 -16.11 17.41
C GLY A 89 -1.42 -15.92 18.22
N THR A 90 -0.28 -16.48 17.76
CA THR A 90 1.01 -16.28 18.43
C THR A 90 1.66 -14.94 18.12
N MET A 91 1.18 -14.22 17.10
CA MET A 91 1.64 -12.87 16.74
C MET A 91 0.45 -11.92 16.62
N GLU A 92 0.57 -10.72 17.19
CA GLU A 92 -0.37 -9.62 17.05
C GLU A 92 0.39 -8.33 16.73
N LEU A 93 0.05 -7.71 15.61
CA LEU A 93 0.47 -6.36 15.22
C LEU A 93 -0.71 -5.43 15.43
N LYS A 94 -0.95 -4.99 16.66
CA LYS A 94 -2.11 -4.17 17.01
C LYS A 94 -2.07 -2.82 16.32
N PHE A 95 -3.08 -2.55 15.49
CA PHE A 95 -3.26 -1.28 14.81
C PHE A 95 -3.66 -0.17 15.80
N PHE A 96 -3.06 0.99 15.66
CA PHE A 96 -3.41 2.20 16.43
C PHE A 96 -3.63 3.37 15.48
N GLU A 97 -4.75 4.08 15.70
CA GLU A 97 -5.15 5.25 14.94
C GLU A 97 -4.08 6.35 14.93
N PRO A 98 -4.04 7.20 13.88
CA PRO A 98 -3.14 8.34 13.83
C PRO A 98 -3.21 9.19 15.09
N GLY A 99 -2.05 9.49 15.68
CA GLY A 99 -1.95 10.29 16.90
C GLY A 99 -2.23 9.54 18.21
N ALA A 100 -2.70 8.28 18.17
CA ALA A 100 -3.00 7.52 19.38
C ALA A 100 -1.75 7.12 20.18
N LEU A 101 -0.65 6.89 19.52
CA LEU A 101 0.65 6.57 20.14
C LEU A 101 1.64 7.72 19.95
N VAL A 102 1.78 8.18 18.71
CA VAL A 102 2.70 9.26 18.28
C VAL A 102 2.06 10.02 17.11
N PRO A 103 2.39 11.29 16.89
CA PRO A 103 1.98 12.00 15.67
C PRO A 103 2.41 11.26 14.41
N PRO A 104 1.60 11.27 13.32
CA PRO A 104 1.88 10.52 12.11
C PRO A 104 3.28 10.78 11.50
N LEU A 105 3.75 12.02 11.52
CA LEU A 105 5.06 12.38 10.97
C LEU A 105 6.24 12.06 11.89
N GLU A 106 5.99 11.53 13.10
CA GLU A 106 7.00 11.10 14.07
C GLU A 106 7.15 9.57 14.16
N ILE A 107 6.36 8.80 13.37
CA ILE A 107 6.37 7.33 13.40
C ILE A 107 7.77 6.79 13.07
N PHE A 108 8.50 7.39 12.13
CA PHE A 108 9.87 7.00 11.79
C PHE A 108 10.78 6.97 13.04
N ASP A 109 10.81 8.06 13.79
CA ASP A 109 11.65 8.17 14.97
C ASP A 109 11.19 7.23 16.08
N ALA A 110 9.88 7.07 16.25
CA ALA A 110 9.30 6.18 17.25
C ALA A 110 9.63 4.69 16.97
N VAL A 111 9.61 4.28 15.70
CA VAL A 111 10.01 2.92 15.29
C VAL A 111 11.53 2.76 15.41
N SER A 112 12.32 3.74 14.96
CA SER A 112 13.78 3.76 15.05
C SER A 112 14.28 3.54 16.50
N THR A 113 13.67 4.25 17.45
CA THR A 113 14.02 4.18 18.88
C THR A 113 13.39 2.98 19.61
N GLY A 114 12.47 2.25 18.99
CA GLY A 114 11.73 1.16 19.62
C GLY A 114 10.60 1.63 20.57
N SER A 115 10.24 2.93 20.56
CA SER A 115 9.12 3.45 21.35
C SER A 115 7.78 2.88 20.88
N VAL A 116 7.67 2.53 19.60
CA VAL A 116 6.65 1.64 19.02
C VAL A 116 7.35 0.53 18.24
N ASN A 117 6.69 -0.64 18.16
CA ASN A 117 7.30 -1.81 17.53
C ASN A 117 7.26 -1.73 16.00
N ALA A 118 6.18 -1.18 15.46
CA ALA A 118 5.93 -1.10 14.02
C ALA A 118 5.21 0.20 13.64
N GLY A 119 5.30 0.55 12.35
CA GLY A 119 4.61 1.68 11.74
C GLY A 119 3.94 1.27 10.42
N TRP A 120 2.69 1.68 10.23
CA TRP A 120 1.93 1.56 8.99
C TRP A 120 1.87 2.93 8.32
N THR A 121 2.58 3.13 7.21
CA THR A 121 2.87 4.46 6.67
C THR A 121 3.30 4.44 5.20
N ALA A 122 3.92 5.52 4.72
CA ALA A 122 4.53 5.63 3.41
C ALA A 122 5.88 6.37 3.50
N ALA A 123 6.90 5.87 2.81
CA ALA A 123 8.28 6.36 2.90
C ALA A 123 8.47 7.83 2.49
N GLY A 124 7.56 8.37 1.69
CA GLY A 124 7.58 9.79 1.30
C GLY A 124 7.39 10.77 2.45
N TYR A 125 6.84 10.33 3.60
CA TYR A 125 6.74 11.20 4.80
C TYR A 125 8.11 11.53 5.42
N TRP A 126 9.15 10.77 5.08
CA TRP A 126 10.50 10.94 5.62
C TRP A 126 11.39 11.84 4.75
N ALA A 127 10.80 12.57 3.79
CA ALA A 127 11.50 13.46 2.86
C ALA A 127 12.51 14.40 3.54
N GLY A 128 12.15 14.97 4.69
CA GLY A 128 13.00 15.89 5.47
C GLY A 128 14.07 15.19 6.32
N LYS A 129 14.04 13.85 6.45
CA LYS A 129 14.97 13.06 7.26
C LYS A 129 15.95 12.27 6.40
N VAL A 130 15.43 11.52 5.44
CA VAL A 130 16.18 10.65 4.53
C VAL A 130 15.60 10.80 3.13
N PRO A 131 16.09 11.76 2.32
CA PRO A 131 15.50 12.11 1.02
C PRO A 131 15.36 10.93 0.06
N ALA A 132 16.30 9.97 0.09
CA ALA A 132 16.28 8.79 -0.77
C ALA A 132 15.07 7.88 -0.56
N LEU A 133 14.48 7.84 0.64
CA LEU A 133 13.37 6.95 0.96
C LEU A 133 12.11 7.28 0.15
N GLN A 134 11.95 8.51 -0.32
CA GLN A 134 10.79 8.92 -1.12
C GLN A 134 10.60 8.10 -2.40
N PHE A 135 11.70 7.60 -3.00
CA PHE A 135 11.64 6.75 -4.20
C PHE A 135 10.86 5.44 -3.98
N PHE A 136 10.84 4.94 -2.76
CA PHE A 136 10.16 3.69 -2.40
C PHE A 136 8.66 3.87 -2.16
N THR A 137 8.17 5.10 -2.23
CA THR A 137 6.73 5.37 -2.27
C THR A 137 6.29 5.65 -3.70
N ALA A 138 6.75 6.74 -4.30
CA ALA A 138 6.34 7.19 -5.62
C ALA A 138 7.39 8.07 -6.29
N VAL A 139 7.38 8.10 -7.62
CA VAL A 139 8.36 8.85 -8.40
C VAL A 139 7.63 9.66 -9.47
N PRO A 140 7.83 10.97 -9.55
CA PRO A 140 7.25 11.78 -10.61
C PRO A 140 7.64 11.25 -12.01
N PHE A 141 6.64 11.09 -12.89
CA PHE A 141 6.80 10.45 -14.22
C PHE A 141 7.48 9.08 -14.14
N GLY A 142 7.30 8.41 -13.01
CA GLY A 142 7.96 7.17 -12.63
C GLY A 142 7.29 5.92 -13.18
N PRO A 143 7.63 4.76 -12.62
CA PRO A 143 7.09 3.48 -13.02
C PRO A 143 5.56 3.41 -12.76
N ASN A 144 4.86 2.63 -13.58
CA ASN A 144 3.55 2.11 -13.23
C ASN A 144 3.69 0.97 -12.21
N ALA A 145 2.55 0.44 -11.73
CA ALA A 145 2.53 -0.61 -10.71
C ALA A 145 3.36 -1.85 -11.09
N GLY A 146 3.25 -2.33 -12.33
CA GLY A 146 4.00 -3.50 -12.80
C GLY A 146 5.51 -3.27 -12.86
N GLU A 147 5.92 -2.14 -13.45
CA GLU A 147 7.33 -1.73 -13.53
C GLU A 147 7.92 -1.49 -12.12
N GLY A 148 7.16 -0.81 -11.25
CA GLY A 148 7.60 -0.51 -9.88
C GLY A 148 7.78 -1.76 -9.02
N LEU A 149 6.84 -2.71 -9.07
CA LEU A 149 6.97 -4.00 -8.38
C LEU A 149 8.14 -4.81 -8.92
N ALA A 150 8.35 -4.80 -10.25
CA ALA A 150 9.46 -5.51 -10.86
C ALA A 150 10.83 -4.93 -10.42
N TRP A 151 10.96 -3.60 -10.35
CA TRP A 151 12.16 -2.96 -9.81
C TRP A 151 12.36 -3.31 -8.32
N MET A 152 11.31 -3.19 -7.51
CA MET A 152 11.41 -3.49 -6.08
C MET A 152 11.87 -4.91 -5.79
N TYR A 153 11.27 -5.91 -6.43
CA TYR A 153 11.51 -7.31 -6.08
C TYR A 153 12.57 -8.02 -6.91
N TYR A 154 12.97 -7.46 -8.06
CA TYR A 154 13.91 -8.09 -9.01
C TYR A 154 14.94 -7.13 -9.59
N GLY A 155 14.81 -5.85 -9.32
CA GLY A 155 15.71 -4.79 -9.82
C GLY A 155 16.60 -4.17 -8.75
N GLY A 156 16.63 -4.72 -7.52
CA GLY A 156 17.49 -4.22 -6.44
C GLY A 156 16.86 -3.13 -5.57
N GLY A 157 15.59 -2.74 -5.83
CA GLY A 157 14.93 -1.67 -5.08
C GLY A 157 14.72 -2.02 -3.61
N LEU A 158 14.30 -3.27 -3.30
CA LEU A 158 14.03 -3.70 -1.94
C LEU A 158 15.31 -3.76 -1.10
N GLU A 159 16.40 -4.24 -1.67
CA GLU A 159 17.69 -4.30 -1.01
C GLU A 159 18.21 -2.91 -0.66
N LEU A 160 18.09 -1.94 -1.58
CA LEU A 160 18.45 -0.54 -1.32
C LEU A 160 17.58 0.08 -0.23
N MET A 161 16.25 -0.16 -0.27
CA MET A 161 15.32 0.29 0.75
C MET A 161 15.73 -0.22 2.13
N GLN A 162 15.94 -1.52 2.26
CA GLN A 162 16.29 -2.17 3.52
C GLN A 162 17.67 -1.75 4.02
N GLU A 163 18.67 -1.60 3.14
CA GLU A 163 19.99 -1.07 3.51
C GLU A 163 19.90 0.32 4.13
N ILE A 164 19.12 1.22 3.49
CA ILE A 164 18.98 2.60 3.98
C ILE A 164 18.26 2.61 5.32
N TYR A 165 17.13 1.90 5.45
CA TYR A 165 16.35 1.83 6.69
C TYR A 165 17.14 1.19 7.84
N ALA A 166 17.96 0.17 7.57
CA ALA A 166 18.73 -0.52 8.61
C ALA A 166 19.69 0.42 9.34
N ARG A 167 20.22 1.45 8.68
CA ARG A 167 21.07 2.48 9.30
C ARG A 167 20.33 3.34 10.33
N HIS A 168 18.99 3.31 10.28
CA HIS A 168 18.09 3.97 11.22
C HIS A 168 17.43 2.99 12.20
N ASN A 169 17.98 1.78 12.36
CA ASN A 169 17.42 0.72 13.22
C ASN A 169 15.97 0.34 12.84
N ILE A 170 15.65 0.36 11.54
CA ILE A 170 14.33 0.01 10.99
C ILE A 170 14.52 -1.11 9.94
N TYR A 171 13.64 -2.10 9.96
CA TYR A 171 13.35 -2.98 8.85
C TYR A 171 12.08 -2.46 8.18
N SER A 172 12.07 -2.31 6.88
CA SER A 172 10.89 -1.90 6.13
C SER A 172 10.71 -2.69 4.86
N GLN A 173 9.47 -2.85 4.44
CA GLN A 173 9.12 -3.48 3.18
C GLN A 173 7.80 -2.92 2.63
N PRO A 174 7.60 -2.94 1.29
CA PRO A 174 6.31 -2.62 0.69
C PRO A 174 5.22 -3.55 1.21
N CYS A 175 4.10 -2.97 1.63
CA CYS A 175 2.99 -3.71 2.21
C CYS A 175 1.62 -3.18 1.76
N ASN A 176 1.57 -2.22 0.85
CA ASN A 176 0.39 -1.77 0.13
C ASN A 176 0.81 -1.24 -1.24
N LEU A 177 -0.08 -1.34 -2.20
CA LEU A 177 0.09 -0.79 -3.54
C LEU A 177 -1.15 -0.01 -3.93
N ILE A 178 -0.94 1.26 -4.23
CA ILE A 178 -1.97 2.20 -4.66
C ILE A 178 -1.82 2.42 -6.16
N SER A 179 -2.92 2.33 -6.89
CA SER A 179 -3.03 2.61 -8.31
C SER A 179 -2.75 4.09 -8.62
N PRO A 180 -2.69 4.52 -9.90
CA PRO A 180 -2.44 5.91 -10.24
C PRO A 180 -3.34 6.88 -9.49
N GLU A 181 -2.75 7.95 -8.99
CA GLU A 181 -3.46 8.95 -8.18
C GLU A 181 -4.00 10.11 -9.00
N GLY A 182 -4.87 10.92 -8.39
CA GLY A 182 -5.22 12.23 -8.90
C GLY A 182 -4.07 13.22 -8.67
N SER A 183 -3.96 14.22 -9.54
CA SER A 183 -2.87 15.21 -9.46
C SER A 183 -3.09 16.29 -8.41
N GLY A 184 -4.32 16.43 -7.94
CA GLY A 184 -4.65 17.35 -6.86
C GLY A 184 -5.97 18.08 -7.03
N TRP A 185 -6.39 18.65 -5.91
CA TRP A 185 -7.61 19.40 -5.68
C TRP A 185 -7.30 20.88 -5.57
N PHE A 186 -8.02 21.68 -6.34
CA PHE A 186 -7.83 23.13 -6.39
C PHE A 186 -9.14 23.86 -6.15
N ARG A 187 -9.10 24.94 -5.39
CA ARG A 187 -10.27 25.83 -5.20
C ARG A 187 -10.63 26.61 -6.46
N LYS A 188 -9.62 26.90 -7.29
CA LYS A 188 -9.76 27.61 -8.57
C LYS A 188 -9.25 26.73 -9.68
N GLU A 189 -9.78 26.96 -10.87
CA GLU A 189 -9.29 26.31 -12.07
C GLU A 189 -7.87 26.75 -12.40
N ILE A 190 -7.02 25.81 -12.82
CA ILE A 190 -5.65 26.03 -13.26
C ILE A 190 -5.60 25.91 -14.77
N ASN A 191 -5.43 27.01 -15.45
CA ASN A 191 -5.45 27.08 -16.91
C ASN A 191 -4.06 27.28 -17.51
N SER A 192 -3.10 27.73 -16.72
CA SER A 192 -1.74 28.07 -17.16
C SER A 192 -0.72 27.86 -16.05
N LEU A 193 0.57 27.90 -16.42
CA LEU A 193 1.68 27.87 -15.45
C LEU A 193 1.68 29.07 -14.49
N GLU A 194 1.13 30.19 -14.91
CA GLU A 194 1.04 31.38 -14.05
C GLU A 194 0.11 31.18 -12.86
N ASP A 195 -0.92 30.31 -12.99
CA ASP A 195 -1.86 30.03 -11.94
C ASP A 195 -1.26 29.26 -10.76
N PHE A 196 -0.08 28.63 -10.93
CA PHE A 196 0.66 27.99 -9.85
C PHE A 196 1.40 28.99 -8.95
N ARG A 197 1.72 30.18 -9.44
CA ARG A 197 2.56 31.13 -8.70
C ARG A 197 1.88 31.63 -7.43
N GLY A 198 2.58 31.45 -6.32
CA GLY A 198 2.10 31.89 -5.00
C GLY A 198 0.98 31.03 -4.41
N LEU A 199 0.58 29.94 -5.10
CA LEU A 199 -0.39 28.97 -4.58
C LEU A 199 0.21 28.28 -3.34
N LYS A 200 -0.58 28.18 -2.27
CA LYS A 200 -0.23 27.41 -1.08
C LYS A 200 -0.82 26.02 -1.21
N MET A 201 0.02 25.00 -1.26
CA MET A 201 -0.44 23.64 -1.51
C MET A 201 0.15 22.63 -0.54
N ARG A 202 -0.67 21.76 0.02
CA ARG A 202 -0.15 20.55 0.64
C ARG A 202 0.37 19.63 -0.47
N PHE A 203 1.62 19.19 -0.33
CA PHE A 203 2.20 18.25 -1.28
C PHE A 203 3.11 17.24 -0.58
N PHE A 204 3.03 15.97 -1.02
CA PHE A 204 3.74 14.84 -0.45
C PHE A 204 4.85 14.36 -1.39
N GLY A 205 5.96 13.92 -0.82
CA GLY A 205 7.02 13.24 -1.55
C GLY A 205 7.76 14.13 -2.56
N LEU A 206 8.37 13.49 -3.54
CA LEU A 206 9.26 14.12 -4.54
C LEU A 206 8.58 15.21 -5.38
N GLY A 207 7.27 15.12 -5.57
CA GLY A 207 6.50 16.11 -6.32
C GLY A 207 6.46 17.49 -5.68
N ALA A 208 6.66 17.62 -4.36
CA ALA A 208 6.66 18.91 -3.67
C ALA A 208 7.70 19.88 -4.25
N LYS A 209 8.95 19.41 -4.41
CA LYS A 209 10.04 20.22 -4.99
C LYS A 209 9.81 20.61 -6.45
N VAL A 210 9.09 19.76 -7.19
CA VAL A 210 8.69 20.09 -8.58
C VAL A 210 7.70 21.25 -8.60
N MET A 211 6.70 21.23 -7.71
CA MET A 211 5.74 22.31 -7.59
C MET A 211 6.40 23.62 -7.11
N GLU A 212 7.37 23.54 -6.21
CA GLU A 212 8.17 24.70 -5.78
C GLU A 212 8.92 25.38 -6.93
N LYS A 213 9.45 24.60 -7.88
CA LYS A 213 10.06 25.12 -9.11
C LYS A 213 9.09 25.92 -9.97
N LEU A 214 7.80 25.60 -9.90
CA LEU A 214 6.75 26.36 -10.60
C LEU A 214 6.18 27.53 -9.78
N GLY A 215 6.76 27.80 -8.60
CA GLY A 215 6.37 28.94 -7.76
C GLY A 215 5.26 28.64 -6.76
N VAL A 216 4.93 27.37 -6.53
CA VAL A 216 4.01 26.93 -5.46
C VAL A 216 4.74 26.95 -4.12
N SER A 217 4.07 27.40 -3.06
CA SER A 217 4.53 27.23 -1.69
C SER A 217 3.99 25.92 -1.12
N THR A 218 4.84 24.91 -1.01
CA THR A 218 4.43 23.58 -0.54
C THR A 218 4.60 23.41 0.96
N GLN A 219 3.79 22.55 1.55
CA GLN A 219 3.95 22.06 2.91
C GLN A 219 3.46 20.63 3.03
N LEU A 220 4.10 19.85 3.88
CA LEU A 220 3.67 18.49 4.21
C LEU A 220 2.72 18.52 5.40
N LEU A 221 1.52 17.92 5.23
CA LEU A 221 0.55 17.70 6.30
C LEU A 221 0.15 16.24 6.32
N ALA A 222 -0.13 15.70 7.50
CA ALA A 222 -0.77 14.40 7.65
C ALA A 222 -2.20 14.43 7.09
N GLY A 223 -2.72 13.26 6.64
CA GLY A 223 -4.02 13.19 5.95
C GLY A 223 -5.18 13.85 6.72
N GLY A 224 -5.26 13.64 8.04
CA GLY A 224 -6.30 14.23 8.89
C GLY A 224 -6.26 15.75 9.04
N ASP A 225 -5.11 16.38 8.75
CA ASP A 225 -4.92 17.84 8.88
C ASP A 225 -5.24 18.60 7.59
N ILE A 226 -5.45 17.88 6.46
CA ILE A 226 -5.60 18.51 5.14
C ILE A 226 -6.97 19.20 5.00
N PHE A 227 -8.06 18.49 5.31
CA PHE A 227 -9.40 19.07 5.17
C PHE A 227 -9.57 20.35 6.02
N PRO A 228 -9.19 20.38 7.32
CA PRO A 228 -9.23 21.61 8.10
C PRO A 228 -8.37 22.74 7.52
N ALA A 229 -7.18 22.42 6.98
CA ALA A 229 -6.31 23.43 6.36
C ALA A 229 -6.93 24.03 5.07
N LEU A 230 -7.57 23.19 4.25
CA LEU A 230 -8.35 23.65 3.10
C LEU A 230 -9.54 24.50 3.55
N GLU A 231 -10.34 24.02 4.51
CA GLU A 231 -11.55 24.71 4.98
C GLU A 231 -11.25 26.09 5.52
N LEU A 232 -10.20 26.21 6.35
CA LEU A 232 -9.74 27.48 6.91
C LEU A 232 -9.02 28.39 5.88
N GLY A 233 -8.66 27.87 4.70
CA GLY A 233 -7.93 28.62 3.68
C GLY A 233 -6.47 28.86 4.00
N THR A 234 -5.86 28.07 4.89
CA THR A 234 -4.41 28.08 5.13
C THR A 234 -3.64 27.49 3.96
N ILE A 235 -4.29 26.59 3.20
CA ILE A 235 -3.85 26.10 1.89
C ILE A 235 -4.93 26.34 0.84
N ASP A 236 -4.52 26.53 -0.41
CA ASP A 236 -5.40 26.77 -1.57
C ASP A 236 -5.68 25.48 -2.34
N ALA A 237 -4.79 24.50 -2.22
CA ALA A 237 -4.83 23.24 -2.95
C ALA A 237 -4.18 22.11 -2.14
N THR A 238 -4.47 20.90 -2.53
CA THR A 238 -3.84 19.69 -1.99
C THR A 238 -3.80 18.60 -3.05
N GLU A 239 -2.85 17.70 -2.97
CA GLU A 239 -2.98 16.32 -3.43
C GLU A 239 -3.04 15.40 -2.21
N PHE A 240 -3.50 14.18 -2.38
CA PHE A 240 -3.39 13.19 -1.33
C PHE A 240 -3.30 11.77 -1.89
N SER A 241 -4.32 11.32 -2.68
CA SER A 241 -4.31 9.95 -3.18
C SER A 241 -5.25 9.75 -4.39
N MET A 242 -5.94 8.60 -4.39
CA MET A 242 -6.87 8.20 -5.44
C MET A 242 -8.28 8.78 -5.22
N PRO A 243 -9.13 8.86 -6.27
CA PRO A 243 -10.49 9.38 -6.16
C PRO A 243 -11.33 8.82 -5.02
N ALA A 244 -11.27 7.51 -4.77
CA ALA A 244 -12.04 6.88 -3.70
C ALA A 244 -11.59 7.31 -2.30
N ILE A 245 -10.29 7.44 -2.08
CA ILE A 245 -9.71 7.90 -0.81
C ILE A 245 -10.02 9.38 -0.59
N ASP A 246 -9.83 10.20 -1.63
CA ASP A 246 -10.06 11.64 -1.57
C ASP A 246 -11.56 11.97 -1.38
N LEU A 247 -12.46 11.13 -1.89
CA LEU A 247 -13.90 11.22 -1.65
C LEU A 247 -14.21 11.03 -0.15
N ASP A 248 -13.61 10.03 0.50
CA ASP A 248 -13.79 9.76 1.93
C ASP A 248 -13.25 10.91 2.80
N LEU A 249 -12.16 11.54 2.36
CA LEU A 249 -11.59 12.72 3.04
C LEU A 249 -12.38 14.01 2.80
N GLY A 250 -13.33 14.00 1.87
CA GLY A 250 -14.27 15.10 1.69
C GLY A 250 -13.74 16.35 1.02
N PHE A 251 -12.59 16.30 0.34
CA PHE A 251 -11.96 17.46 -0.31
C PHE A 251 -12.88 18.18 -1.29
N TYR A 252 -13.79 17.42 -1.94
CA TYR A 252 -14.80 17.96 -2.84
C TYR A 252 -15.72 19.01 -2.21
N GLN A 253 -15.81 19.09 -0.89
CA GLN A 253 -16.67 20.08 -0.22
C GLN A 253 -16.06 21.49 -0.29
N VAL A 254 -14.72 21.58 -0.32
CA VAL A 254 -13.95 22.83 -0.22
C VAL A 254 -13.14 23.16 -1.48
N ALA A 255 -12.89 22.17 -2.35
CA ALA A 255 -12.20 22.34 -3.64
C ALA A 255 -12.97 21.58 -4.72
N LYS A 256 -13.24 22.21 -5.86
CA LYS A 256 -14.13 21.69 -6.88
C LYS A 256 -13.44 21.27 -8.19
N HIS A 257 -12.16 21.57 -8.32
CA HIS A 257 -11.38 21.26 -9.52
C HIS A 257 -10.39 20.15 -9.20
N TYR A 258 -10.57 18.97 -9.82
CA TYR A 258 -9.73 17.80 -9.60
C TYR A 258 -9.01 17.43 -10.90
N TYR A 259 -7.69 17.34 -10.83
CA TYR A 259 -6.81 17.25 -12.01
C TYR A 259 -6.19 15.88 -12.19
N PHE A 260 -5.97 15.49 -13.46
CA PHE A 260 -5.40 14.24 -13.91
C PHE A 260 -4.47 14.43 -15.12
N PRO A 261 -3.55 13.46 -15.39
CA PRO A 261 -3.17 12.34 -14.54
C PRO A 261 -2.32 12.79 -13.35
N GLY A 262 -2.21 11.94 -12.33
CA GLY A 262 -1.31 12.12 -11.21
C GLY A 262 0.15 11.89 -11.60
N TRP A 263 0.74 12.87 -12.26
CA TRP A 263 2.12 12.82 -12.79
C TRP A 263 3.18 12.54 -11.72
N HIS A 264 2.89 12.88 -10.47
CA HIS A 264 3.80 12.74 -9.33
C HIS A 264 3.76 11.33 -8.72
N GLN A 265 2.64 10.62 -8.85
CA GLN A 265 2.41 9.27 -8.29
C GLN A 265 1.67 8.39 -9.31
N PRO A 266 2.35 7.92 -10.39
CA PRO A 266 1.77 6.94 -11.31
C PRO A 266 1.43 5.59 -10.66
N MET A 267 2.03 5.31 -9.53
CA MET A 267 1.68 4.33 -8.51
C MET A 267 2.28 4.79 -7.19
N SER A 268 1.79 4.31 -6.05
CA SER A 268 2.49 4.49 -4.78
C SER A 268 2.46 3.25 -3.91
N MET A 269 3.52 3.07 -3.11
CA MET A 269 3.64 1.97 -2.16
C MET A 269 3.53 2.48 -0.74
N GLY A 270 2.64 1.86 0.03
CA GLY A 270 2.65 1.92 1.48
C GLY A 270 3.63 0.90 2.05
N GLU A 271 4.12 1.15 3.24
CA GLU A 271 5.13 0.32 3.89
C GLU A 271 4.72 -0.12 5.30
N LEU A 272 5.20 -1.29 5.67
CA LEU A 272 5.26 -1.74 7.04
C LEU A 272 6.69 -1.58 7.55
N MET A 273 6.90 -0.63 8.46
CA MET A 273 8.14 -0.46 9.21
C MET A 273 8.09 -1.27 10.50
N ILE A 274 9.20 -1.88 10.85
CA ILE A 274 9.38 -2.63 12.11
C ILE A 274 10.72 -2.21 12.71
N ASN A 275 10.77 -1.97 14.02
CA ASN A 275 12.04 -1.77 14.70
C ASN A 275 12.99 -2.96 14.40
N LEU A 276 14.22 -2.68 13.99
CA LEU A 276 15.14 -3.70 13.48
C LEU A 276 15.51 -4.76 14.52
N ASP A 277 15.59 -4.39 15.80
CA ASP A 277 15.87 -5.35 16.86
C ASP A 277 14.67 -6.28 17.08
N ASN A 278 13.45 -5.73 17.02
CA ASN A 278 12.23 -6.53 17.02
C ASN A 278 12.19 -7.50 15.84
N TRP A 279 12.50 -7.02 14.61
CA TRP A 279 12.55 -7.86 13.42
C TRP A 279 13.55 -9.01 13.55
N LYS A 280 14.74 -8.73 14.08
CA LYS A 280 15.79 -9.73 14.30
C LYS A 280 15.45 -10.75 15.39
N SER A 281 14.56 -10.41 16.32
CA SER A 281 14.10 -11.32 17.38
C SER A 281 13.11 -12.36 16.87
N LEU A 282 12.52 -12.14 15.68
CA LEU A 282 11.57 -13.08 15.06
C LEU A 282 12.28 -14.34 14.56
N THR A 283 11.58 -15.47 14.67
CA THR A 283 11.96 -16.69 13.95
C THR A 283 11.76 -16.50 12.44
N SER A 284 12.43 -17.31 11.62
CA SER A 284 12.25 -17.29 10.16
C SER A 284 10.78 -17.50 9.74
N THR A 285 10.06 -18.37 10.44
CA THR A 285 8.62 -18.59 10.18
C THR A 285 7.79 -17.33 10.46
N GLN A 286 8.06 -16.61 11.54
CA GLN A 286 7.37 -15.38 11.87
C GLN A 286 7.67 -14.26 10.86
N GLN A 287 8.91 -14.14 10.42
CA GLN A 287 9.29 -13.22 9.35
C GLN A 287 8.56 -13.56 8.04
N GLU A 288 8.48 -14.84 7.66
CA GLU A 288 7.75 -15.26 6.46
C GLU A 288 6.24 -15.02 6.54
N ILE A 289 5.63 -15.12 7.72
CA ILE A 289 4.22 -14.73 7.90
C ILE A 289 4.03 -13.24 7.56
N ILE A 290 4.86 -12.36 8.10
CA ILE A 290 4.78 -10.91 7.81
C ILE A 290 5.03 -10.65 6.31
N ASN A 291 6.05 -11.29 5.71
CA ASN A 291 6.36 -11.18 4.29
C ASN A 291 5.19 -11.63 3.40
N ALA A 292 4.54 -12.73 3.75
CA ALA A 292 3.40 -13.27 3.01
C ALA A 292 2.18 -12.33 3.11
N VAL A 293 1.89 -11.80 4.30
CA VAL A 293 0.80 -10.85 4.53
C VAL A 293 1.03 -9.57 3.74
N CYS A 294 2.25 -9.03 3.72
CA CYS A 294 2.55 -7.83 2.92
C CYS A 294 2.37 -8.07 1.42
N LYS A 295 2.79 -9.24 0.90
CA LYS A 295 2.55 -9.60 -0.51
C LYS A 295 1.06 -9.76 -0.84
N GLU A 296 0.27 -10.37 0.07
CA GLU A 296 -1.18 -10.43 -0.05
C GLU A 296 -1.80 -9.03 -0.10
N SER A 297 -1.35 -8.14 0.79
CA SER A 297 -1.83 -6.75 0.87
C SER A 297 -1.50 -5.93 -0.38
N LEU A 298 -0.31 -6.10 -0.97
CA LEU A 298 0.06 -5.48 -2.25
C LEU A 298 -0.90 -5.86 -3.38
N LEU A 299 -1.19 -7.15 -3.52
CA LEU A 299 -2.13 -7.64 -4.55
C LEU A 299 -3.55 -7.13 -4.32
N ARG A 300 -4.00 -7.15 -3.06
CA ARG A 300 -5.33 -6.66 -2.69
C ARG A 300 -5.43 -5.16 -2.93
N GLY A 301 -4.43 -4.39 -2.52
CA GLY A 301 -4.37 -2.95 -2.72
C GLY A 301 -4.49 -2.58 -4.20
N LEU A 302 -3.71 -3.23 -5.08
CA LEU A 302 -3.81 -3.01 -6.51
C LEU A 302 -5.19 -3.36 -7.07
N ALA A 303 -5.69 -4.56 -6.78
CA ALA A 303 -6.94 -5.04 -7.36
C ALA A 303 -8.16 -4.22 -6.89
N GLN A 304 -8.24 -3.90 -5.60
CA GLN A 304 -9.29 -3.07 -5.05
C GLN A 304 -9.15 -1.63 -5.56
N GLY A 305 -7.91 -1.09 -5.59
CA GLY A 305 -7.61 0.24 -6.06
C GLY A 305 -8.14 0.50 -7.47
N GLU A 306 -7.86 -0.40 -8.41
CA GLU A 306 -8.36 -0.30 -9.79
C GLU A 306 -9.90 -0.38 -9.86
N ALA A 307 -10.52 -1.20 -9.01
CA ALA A 307 -11.96 -1.45 -9.08
C ALA A 307 -12.83 -0.30 -8.56
N ILE A 308 -12.36 0.44 -7.53
CA ILE A 308 -13.19 1.42 -6.81
C ILE A 308 -13.12 2.84 -7.36
N GLN A 309 -12.22 3.16 -8.30
CA GLN A 309 -12.06 4.53 -8.79
C GLN A 309 -13.21 4.99 -9.67
N PHE A 310 -13.74 4.10 -10.51
CA PHE A 310 -14.83 4.46 -11.41
C PHE A 310 -16.10 4.93 -10.66
N PRO A 311 -16.65 4.18 -9.67
CA PRO A 311 -17.81 4.67 -8.92
C PRO A 311 -17.49 5.94 -8.12
N ALA A 312 -16.28 6.07 -7.56
CA ALA A 312 -15.88 7.26 -6.83
C ALA A 312 -15.84 8.51 -7.73
N LEU A 313 -15.31 8.41 -8.94
CA LEU A 313 -15.33 9.51 -9.91
C LEU A 313 -16.75 9.92 -10.29
N GLN A 314 -17.66 8.97 -10.48
CA GLN A 314 -19.07 9.27 -10.76
C GLN A 314 -19.73 10.00 -9.58
N GLU A 315 -19.46 9.56 -8.37
CA GLU A 315 -19.97 10.21 -7.16
C GLU A 315 -19.41 11.63 -7.01
N LEU A 316 -18.12 11.83 -7.20
CA LEU A 316 -17.49 13.16 -7.16
C LEU A 316 -18.12 14.11 -8.17
N GLN A 317 -18.36 13.66 -9.41
CA GLN A 317 -19.05 14.47 -10.42
C GLN A 317 -20.50 14.80 -10.00
N SER A 318 -21.23 13.86 -9.39
CA SER A 318 -22.57 14.11 -8.87
C SER A 318 -22.60 15.15 -7.74
N LYS A 319 -21.48 15.30 -7.02
CA LYS A 319 -21.27 16.31 -5.96
C LYS A 319 -20.74 17.67 -6.52
N GLY A 320 -20.71 17.81 -7.83
CA GLY A 320 -20.34 19.06 -8.52
C GLY A 320 -18.83 19.27 -8.67
N VAL A 321 -18.04 18.20 -8.63
CA VAL A 321 -16.60 18.25 -8.95
C VAL A 321 -16.43 18.28 -10.47
N THR A 322 -15.56 19.17 -10.95
CA THR A 322 -15.10 19.20 -12.34
C THR A 322 -13.79 18.44 -12.44
N LEU A 323 -13.80 17.41 -13.29
CA LEU A 323 -12.60 16.61 -13.59
C LEU A 323 -11.85 17.28 -14.75
N HIS A 324 -10.56 17.56 -14.54
CA HIS A 324 -9.71 18.20 -15.53
C HIS A 324 -8.57 17.28 -15.95
N ARG A 325 -8.10 17.48 -17.18
CA ARG A 325 -6.82 16.91 -17.64
C ARG A 325 -5.82 18.05 -17.81
N TRP A 326 -4.60 17.83 -17.32
CA TRP A 326 -3.51 18.76 -17.58
C TRP A 326 -3.27 18.94 -19.07
N SER A 327 -3.00 20.16 -19.46
CA SER A 327 -2.55 20.43 -20.84
C SER A 327 -1.16 19.80 -21.09
N PRO A 328 -0.84 19.45 -22.35
CA PRO A 328 0.50 18.99 -22.69
C PRO A 328 1.62 19.96 -22.29
N GLU A 329 1.34 21.26 -22.33
CA GLU A 329 2.28 22.32 -21.94
C GLU A 329 2.60 22.25 -20.45
N ILE A 330 1.57 22.12 -19.58
CA ILE A 330 1.75 22.00 -18.13
C ILE A 330 2.50 20.71 -17.80
N LEU A 331 2.14 19.58 -18.41
CA LEU A 331 2.84 18.31 -18.19
C LEU A 331 4.32 18.37 -18.63
N ALA A 332 4.62 19.04 -19.74
CA ALA A 332 5.99 19.24 -20.20
C ALA A 332 6.81 20.10 -19.22
N ALA A 333 6.21 21.16 -18.69
CA ALA A 333 6.85 22.01 -17.69
C ALA A 333 7.12 21.27 -16.36
N LEU A 334 6.14 20.47 -15.90
CA LEU A 334 6.29 19.60 -14.72
C LEU A 334 7.41 18.57 -14.93
N LYS A 335 7.48 17.97 -16.13
CA LYS A 335 8.56 17.02 -16.47
C LYS A 335 9.93 17.67 -16.47
N THR A 336 10.04 18.86 -17.07
CA THR A 336 11.30 19.62 -17.08
C THR A 336 11.74 19.99 -15.66
N ALA A 337 10.80 20.48 -14.83
CA ALA A 337 11.07 20.79 -13.42
C ALA A 337 11.49 19.54 -12.63
N TRP A 338 10.88 18.38 -12.91
CA TRP A 338 11.30 17.11 -12.31
C TRP A 338 12.74 16.73 -12.69
N ASP A 339 13.13 16.86 -13.96
CA ASP A 339 14.48 16.52 -14.42
C ASP A 339 15.54 17.42 -13.75
N GLU A 340 15.21 18.69 -13.51
CA GLU A 340 16.08 19.59 -12.76
C GLU A 340 16.15 19.21 -11.25
N VAL A 341 15.01 18.91 -10.64
CA VAL A 341 14.94 18.53 -9.21
C VAL A 341 15.73 17.27 -8.98
N VAL A 342 15.48 16.20 -9.72
CA VAL A 342 16.14 14.91 -9.50
C VAL A 342 17.66 15.01 -9.72
N SER A 343 18.09 15.81 -10.69
CA SER A 343 19.51 16.06 -10.94
C SER A 343 20.18 16.79 -9.76
N ALA A 344 19.52 17.82 -9.22
CA ALA A 344 20.03 18.58 -8.09
C ALA A 344 20.09 17.74 -6.79
N GLU A 345 19.04 16.97 -6.49
CA GLU A 345 18.98 16.10 -5.31
C GLU A 345 20.02 14.98 -5.40
N ALA A 346 20.18 14.34 -6.56
CA ALA A 346 21.19 13.31 -6.77
C ALA A 346 22.63 13.84 -6.66
N ALA A 347 22.85 15.12 -6.95
CA ALA A 347 24.15 15.77 -6.75
C ALA A 347 24.42 16.10 -5.26
N ALA A 348 23.37 16.26 -4.45
CA ALA A 348 23.46 16.66 -3.05
C ALA A 348 23.49 15.47 -2.07
N ASP A 349 22.89 14.34 -2.41
CA ASP A 349 22.72 13.18 -1.52
C ASP A 349 23.14 11.89 -2.24
N GLU A 350 24.08 11.15 -1.63
CA GLU A 350 24.64 9.92 -2.23
C GLU A 350 23.62 8.79 -2.30
N ASP A 351 22.81 8.58 -1.27
CA ASP A 351 21.78 7.54 -1.29
C ASP A 351 20.69 7.87 -2.29
N PHE A 352 20.28 9.13 -2.37
CA PHE A 352 19.33 9.58 -3.38
C PHE A 352 19.86 9.28 -4.79
N ARG A 353 21.14 9.57 -5.05
CA ARG A 353 21.78 9.27 -6.33
C ARG A 353 21.82 7.77 -6.61
N ARG A 354 22.22 6.93 -5.64
CA ARG A 354 22.29 5.46 -5.77
C ARG A 354 20.93 4.87 -6.13
N VAL A 355 19.88 5.28 -5.42
CA VAL A 355 18.51 4.79 -5.66
C VAL A 355 18.01 5.24 -7.02
N TRP A 356 18.25 6.52 -7.38
CA TRP A 356 17.87 7.05 -8.67
C TRP A 356 18.57 6.34 -9.83
N GLU A 357 19.88 6.13 -9.75
CA GLU A 357 20.66 5.43 -10.78
C GLU A 357 20.16 3.97 -10.94
N SER A 358 19.91 3.26 -9.85
CA SER A 358 19.34 1.90 -9.88
C SER A 358 17.98 1.87 -10.60
N LEU A 359 17.07 2.78 -10.22
CA LEU A 359 15.76 2.86 -10.86
C LEU A 359 15.88 3.19 -12.35
N GLN A 360 16.74 4.15 -12.73
CA GLN A 360 16.92 4.55 -14.13
C GLN A 360 17.50 3.42 -14.99
N GLU A 361 18.48 2.69 -14.48
CA GLU A 361 19.05 1.55 -15.22
C GLU A 361 18.01 0.44 -15.41
N PHE A 362 17.23 0.15 -14.38
CA PHE A 362 16.13 -0.80 -14.49
C PHE A 362 15.10 -0.36 -15.52
N ARG A 363 14.64 0.89 -15.47
CA ARG A 363 13.65 1.46 -16.38
C ARG A 363 14.10 1.46 -17.83
N LYS A 364 15.39 1.74 -18.06
CA LYS A 364 15.99 1.68 -19.40
C LYS A 364 15.88 0.27 -20.01
N GLY A 365 16.16 -0.77 -19.22
CA GLY A 365 15.96 -2.15 -19.63
C GLY A 365 14.49 -2.53 -19.80
N TYR A 366 13.66 -2.15 -18.82
CA TYR A 366 12.22 -2.45 -18.82
C TYR A 366 11.48 -1.84 -20.02
N LYS A 367 11.93 -0.69 -20.50
CA LYS A 367 11.32 -0.01 -21.66
C LYS A 367 11.20 -0.92 -22.89
N ILE A 368 12.16 -1.79 -23.12
CA ILE A 368 12.13 -2.77 -24.23
C ILE A 368 10.91 -3.68 -24.10
N TRP A 369 10.67 -4.18 -22.89
CA TRP A 369 9.49 -5.00 -22.60
C TRP A 369 8.20 -4.16 -22.64
N GLY A 370 8.20 -2.98 -22.04
CA GLY A 370 7.06 -2.07 -22.03
C GLY A 370 6.56 -1.73 -23.43
N ASP A 371 7.50 -1.43 -24.37
CA ASP A 371 7.17 -1.08 -25.76
C ASP A 371 6.66 -2.27 -26.58
N LEU A 372 6.99 -3.51 -26.22
CA LEU A 372 6.65 -4.72 -26.98
C LEU A 372 5.57 -5.58 -26.36
N GLY A 373 5.43 -5.54 -25.04
CA GLY A 373 4.60 -6.47 -24.28
C GLY A 373 3.18 -5.98 -24.01
N TYR A 374 2.93 -4.69 -24.09
CA TYR A 374 1.64 -4.09 -23.82
C TYR A 374 1.00 -3.52 -25.09
N LEU A 375 -0.32 -3.58 -25.16
CA LEU A 375 -1.10 -2.89 -26.20
C LEU A 375 -1.26 -1.42 -25.81
N ASP A 376 -1.14 -0.51 -26.77
CA ASP A 376 -1.36 0.93 -26.62
C ASP A 376 -2.84 1.28 -26.37
#